data_5ca2c9c8ebacc46320da996ad0fef5f2
#
_entry.id   5ca2c9c8ebacc46320da996ad0fef5f2
#
_cell.length_a   1.000
_cell.length_b   1.000
_cell.length_c   1.000
_cell.angle_alpha   90.00
_cell.angle_beta   90.00
_cell.angle_gamma   90.00
#
_symmetry.space_group_name_H-M   'P 1'
#
loop_
_entity.id
_entity.type
_entity.pdbx_description
1 polymer ?
#
loop_
_entity_poly.entity_id
_entity_poly.type
_entity_poly.pdbx_seq_one_letter_code
_entity_poly.pdbx_strand_id
1 'polypeptide(L)'
;ELLNTKTIVLWGANVCDLYPPYSRWLEMAREKGVKIVYLDPRRTRTSLLADMQLRPLPGTDGVLSIGAIRYMLETGAYDEERARFQIEGFDELAAETESFTVEKVASATGLSPEAITAFYGTLAQSPRTVVWLGGSLSRYSNGIIGLRAIILLQALCDNLIGEGKGILTFQSGKPEGDDEFVDHFFGETKTPKMNFRRLRNAMEKGTLDILFLNSSYRRYPDSKGVRKAIDKVPFVVHCGFFLTEETEAADLFVPATFGPESQGSGYGNEQQVVWREKMVQAPGSCAPSWQFYRDVGR
;
A
#
# COMPACT_ATOMS: atom_id res chain seq x y z
N GLU A 1 6.38 -17.06 2.33
CA GLU A 1 5.23 -17.56 1.55
C GLU A 1 5.52 -17.61 0.04
N LEU A 2 6.23 -16.61 -0.54
CA LEU A 2 6.50 -16.52 -1.98
C LEU A 2 7.21 -17.78 -2.57
N LEU A 3 8.02 -18.47 -1.78
CA LEU A 3 8.74 -19.68 -2.24
C LEU A 3 7.95 -20.99 -2.05
N ASN A 4 6.84 -20.94 -1.33
CA ASN A 4 6.01 -22.11 -0.99
C ASN A 4 4.68 -22.11 -1.74
N THR A 5 4.40 -21.08 -2.51
CA THR A 5 3.19 -20.93 -3.34
C THR A 5 3.32 -21.67 -4.69
N LYS A 6 2.23 -21.74 -5.44
CA LYS A 6 2.21 -22.19 -6.84
C LYS A 6 1.99 -21.04 -7.82
N THR A 7 1.28 -20.00 -7.37
CA THR A 7 1.04 -18.81 -8.18
C THR A 7 1.23 -17.55 -7.33
N ILE A 8 1.95 -16.58 -7.86
CA ILE A 8 2.05 -15.24 -7.32
C ILE A 8 1.29 -14.31 -8.27
N VAL A 9 0.32 -13.58 -7.73
CA VAL A 9 -0.39 -12.54 -8.48
C VAL A 9 0.08 -11.18 -7.98
N LEU A 10 0.84 -10.47 -8.78
CA LEU A 10 1.27 -9.09 -8.53
C LEU A 10 0.19 -8.14 -9.04
N TRP A 11 -0.72 -7.71 -8.18
CA TRP A 11 -1.87 -6.88 -8.56
C TRP A 11 -1.58 -5.42 -8.28
N GLY A 12 -1.27 -4.67 -9.34
CA GLY A 12 -0.84 -3.27 -9.24
C GLY A 12 0.44 -3.06 -8.44
N ALA A 13 1.24 -4.12 -8.27
CA ALA A 13 2.44 -4.15 -7.44
C ALA A 13 3.71 -4.16 -8.30
N ASN A 14 4.28 -2.98 -8.56
CA ASN A 14 5.53 -2.84 -9.32
C ASN A 14 6.75 -3.10 -8.42
N VAL A 15 6.97 -4.36 -8.08
CA VAL A 15 7.95 -4.80 -7.08
C VAL A 15 9.38 -4.44 -7.45
N CYS A 16 9.78 -4.65 -8.72
CA CYS A 16 11.17 -4.42 -9.13
C CYS A 16 11.61 -2.96 -9.07
N ASP A 17 10.66 -2.02 -9.22
CA ASP A 17 10.99 -0.58 -9.17
C ASP A 17 10.78 0.01 -7.77
N LEU A 18 9.74 -0.43 -7.05
CA LEU A 18 9.41 0.13 -5.75
C LEU A 18 10.14 -0.55 -4.59
N TYR A 19 10.44 -1.84 -4.75
CA TYR A 19 11.04 -2.66 -3.71
C TYR A 19 12.13 -3.57 -4.27
N PRO A 20 13.23 -3.02 -4.80
CA PRO A 20 14.27 -3.79 -5.52
C PRO A 20 14.78 -5.04 -4.79
N PRO A 21 14.97 -5.04 -3.45
CA PRO A 21 15.42 -6.25 -2.75
C PRO A 21 14.47 -7.45 -2.89
N TYR A 22 13.17 -7.18 -3.07
CA TYR A 22 12.18 -8.25 -3.23
C TYR A 22 12.12 -8.84 -4.64
N SER A 23 12.72 -8.19 -5.64
CA SER A 23 12.83 -8.76 -7.00
C SER A 23 13.58 -10.09 -6.97
N ARG A 24 14.59 -10.22 -6.10
CA ARG A 24 15.34 -11.47 -5.93
C ARG A 24 14.46 -12.62 -5.44
N TRP A 25 13.49 -12.35 -4.55
CA TRP A 25 12.54 -13.37 -4.10
C TRP A 25 11.61 -13.83 -5.22
N LEU A 26 11.21 -12.93 -6.11
CA LEU A 26 10.42 -13.30 -7.31
C LEU A 26 11.24 -14.14 -8.29
N GLU A 27 12.51 -13.81 -8.50
CA GLU A 27 13.44 -14.63 -9.32
C GLU A 27 13.58 -16.03 -8.72
N MET A 28 13.84 -16.14 -7.42
CA MET A 28 13.95 -17.43 -6.72
C MET A 28 12.65 -18.24 -6.77
N ALA A 29 11.50 -17.58 -6.65
CA ALA A 29 10.20 -18.24 -6.79
C ALA A 29 10.03 -18.82 -8.21
N ARG A 30 10.40 -18.04 -9.24
CA ARG A 30 10.37 -18.46 -10.63
C ARG A 30 11.32 -19.64 -10.91
N GLU A 31 12.54 -19.61 -10.36
CA GLU A 31 13.51 -20.72 -10.42
C GLU A 31 12.93 -22.02 -9.83
N LYS A 32 12.01 -21.92 -8.84
CA LYS A 32 11.26 -23.05 -8.26
C LYS A 32 10.00 -23.43 -9.04
N GLY A 33 9.74 -22.83 -10.18
CA GLY A 33 8.57 -23.10 -11.01
C GLY A 33 7.27 -22.47 -10.52
N VAL A 34 7.34 -21.45 -9.65
CA VAL A 34 6.18 -20.66 -9.25
C VAL A 34 5.76 -19.78 -10.43
N LYS A 35 4.47 -19.80 -10.78
CA LYS A 35 3.91 -18.99 -11.86
C LYS A 35 3.69 -17.56 -11.36
N ILE A 36 4.14 -16.58 -12.13
CA ILE A 36 3.99 -15.16 -11.80
C ILE A 36 3.02 -14.51 -12.78
N VAL A 37 1.92 -13.98 -12.26
CA VAL A 37 0.94 -13.19 -12.99
C VAL A 37 1.06 -11.74 -12.56
N TYR A 38 1.18 -10.83 -13.53
CA TYR A 38 1.33 -9.40 -13.28
C TYR A 38 0.17 -8.60 -13.89
N LEU A 39 -0.59 -7.91 -13.05
CA LEU A 39 -1.68 -7.02 -13.43
C LEU A 39 -1.26 -5.57 -13.15
N ASP A 40 -0.99 -4.82 -14.20
CA ASP A 40 -0.66 -3.39 -14.13
C ASP A 40 -0.96 -2.75 -15.50
N PRO A 41 -1.60 -1.59 -15.57
CA PRO A 41 -1.84 -0.91 -16.86
C PRO A 41 -0.55 -0.55 -17.59
N ARG A 42 0.57 -0.46 -16.88
CA ARG A 42 1.89 -0.12 -17.43
C ARG A 42 2.73 -1.37 -17.69
N ARG A 43 3.67 -1.22 -18.61
CA ARG A 43 4.75 -2.17 -18.80
C ARG A 43 5.95 -1.68 -17.99
N THR A 44 6.35 -2.43 -16.98
CA THR A 44 7.45 -2.08 -16.05
C THR A 44 8.51 -3.18 -16.02
N ARG A 45 9.61 -2.98 -15.28
CA ARG A 45 10.61 -4.04 -15.09
C ARG A 45 10.04 -5.30 -14.46
N THR A 46 9.04 -5.17 -13.58
CA THR A 46 8.35 -6.31 -12.97
C THR A 46 7.71 -7.23 -14.02
N SER A 47 7.26 -6.68 -15.16
CA SER A 47 6.67 -7.47 -16.24
C SER A 47 7.66 -8.45 -16.90
N LEU A 48 8.96 -8.23 -16.75
CA LEU A 48 10.00 -9.14 -17.29
C LEU A 48 10.12 -10.44 -16.49
N LEU A 49 9.63 -10.45 -15.25
CA LEU A 49 9.58 -11.64 -14.41
C LEU A 49 8.25 -12.39 -14.51
N ALA A 50 7.24 -11.81 -15.15
CA ALA A 50 5.91 -12.39 -15.24
C ALA A 50 5.80 -13.42 -16.38
N ASP A 51 5.16 -14.55 -16.10
CA ASP A 51 4.77 -15.55 -17.10
C ASP A 51 3.49 -15.13 -17.83
N MET A 52 2.66 -14.32 -17.17
CA MET A 52 1.44 -13.73 -17.74
C MET A 52 1.34 -12.27 -17.32
N GLN A 53 1.09 -11.38 -18.27
CA GLN A 53 0.80 -9.98 -18.00
C GLN A 53 -0.58 -9.60 -18.53
N LEU A 54 -1.41 -9.01 -17.65
CA LEU A 54 -2.67 -8.37 -18.02
C LEU A 54 -2.56 -6.86 -17.76
N ARG A 55 -3.12 -6.09 -18.69
CA ARG A 55 -3.07 -4.62 -18.62
C ARG A 55 -4.49 -4.05 -18.61
N PRO A 56 -5.22 -4.22 -17.50
CA PRO A 56 -6.57 -3.70 -17.39
C PRO A 56 -6.56 -2.17 -17.40
N LEU A 57 -7.66 -1.56 -17.83
CA LEU A 57 -7.88 -0.13 -17.69
C LEU A 57 -7.83 0.26 -16.21
N PRO A 58 -7.22 1.42 -15.86
CA PRO A 58 -7.16 1.88 -14.48
C PRO A 58 -8.53 1.95 -13.80
N GLY A 59 -8.62 1.43 -12.57
CA GLY A 59 -9.85 1.44 -11.76
C GLY A 59 -10.85 0.32 -12.09
N THR A 60 -10.49 -0.65 -12.94
CA THR A 60 -11.35 -1.78 -13.29
C THR A 60 -10.99 -3.09 -12.58
N ASP A 61 -10.08 -3.04 -11.63
CA ASP A 61 -9.61 -4.18 -10.86
C ASP A 61 -10.74 -4.92 -10.13
N GLY A 62 -11.71 -4.16 -9.58
CA GLY A 62 -12.90 -4.73 -8.95
C GLY A 62 -13.76 -5.52 -9.91
N VAL A 63 -13.97 -5.02 -11.13
CA VAL A 63 -14.73 -5.71 -12.17
C VAL A 63 -14.03 -7.01 -12.56
N LEU A 64 -12.71 -6.97 -12.74
CA LEU A 64 -11.92 -8.16 -13.07
C LEU A 64 -12.01 -9.21 -11.94
N SER A 65 -11.99 -8.78 -10.67
CA SER A 65 -12.09 -9.67 -9.51
C SER A 65 -13.47 -10.30 -9.37
N ILE A 66 -14.53 -9.52 -9.55
CA ILE A 66 -15.92 -10.01 -9.48
C ILE A 66 -16.18 -11.02 -10.61
N GLY A 67 -15.67 -10.74 -11.81
CA GLY A 67 -15.73 -11.71 -12.93
C GLY A 67 -14.97 -13.00 -12.64
N ALA A 68 -13.83 -12.94 -11.90
CA ALA A 68 -13.12 -14.12 -11.45
C ALA A 68 -13.95 -14.92 -10.44
N ILE A 69 -14.63 -14.26 -9.49
CA ILE A 69 -15.56 -14.93 -8.56
C ILE A 69 -16.64 -15.66 -9.35
N ARG A 70 -17.27 -14.99 -10.31
CA ARG A 70 -18.29 -15.62 -11.16
C ARG A 70 -17.75 -16.85 -11.88
N TYR A 71 -16.56 -16.75 -12.48
CA TYR A 71 -15.91 -17.87 -13.16
C TYR A 71 -15.67 -19.06 -12.21
N MET A 72 -15.22 -18.83 -10.96
CA MET A 72 -15.04 -19.88 -9.98
C MET A 72 -16.36 -20.57 -9.63
N LEU A 73 -17.44 -19.79 -9.45
CA LEU A 73 -18.77 -20.31 -9.17
C LEU A 73 -19.31 -21.16 -10.33
N GLU A 74 -19.16 -20.71 -11.57
CA GLU A 74 -19.63 -21.44 -12.77
C GLU A 74 -18.87 -22.73 -13.04
N THR A 75 -17.55 -22.72 -12.77
CA THR A 75 -16.70 -23.89 -13.04
C THR A 75 -16.61 -24.85 -11.86
N GLY A 76 -17.17 -24.49 -10.70
CA GLY A 76 -17.03 -25.27 -9.46
C GLY A 76 -15.60 -25.34 -8.94
N ALA A 77 -14.74 -24.38 -9.30
CA ALA A 77 -13.33 -24.34 -8.91
C ALA A 77 -13.14 -23.77 -7.49
N TYR A 78 -13.93 -24.22 -6.54
CA TYR A 78 -13.89 -23.82 -5.14
C TYR A 78 -14.50 -24.92 -4.26
N ASP A 79 -14.22 -24.87 -2.95
CA ASP A 79 -14.85 -25.70 -1.94
C ASP A 79 -16.08 -24.97 -1.38
N GLU A 80 -17.28 -25.46 -1.68
CA GLU A 80 -18.52 -24.78 -1.30
C GLU A 80 -18.72 -24.73 0.21
N GLU A 81 -18.45 -25.80 0.94
CA GLU A 81 -18.61 -25.84 2.39
C GLU A 81 -17.70 -24.80 3.05
N ARG A 82 -16.45 -24.74 2.61
CA ARG A 82 -15.46 -23.81 3.12
C ARG A 82 -15.74 -22.37 2.73
N ALA A 83 -16.19 -22.13 1.50
CA ALA A 83 -16.59 -20.81 1.04
C ALA A 83 -17.76 -20.25 1.86
N ARG A 84 -18.78 -21.05 2.12
CA ARG A 84 -19.94 -20.67 2.97
C ARG A 84 -19.52 -20.41 4.43
N PHE A 85 -18.52 -21.11 4.93
CA PHE A 85 -17.98 -20.85 6.26
C PHE A 85 -17.18 -19.55 6.33
N GLN A 86 -16.42 -19.22 5.29
CA GLN A 86 -15.54 -18.03 5.27
C GLN A 86 -16.22 -16.74 4.80
N ILE A 87 -17.30 -16.85 4.02
CA ILE A 87 -17.96 -15.71 3.39
C ILE A 87 -19.38 -15.57 3.94
N GLU A 88 -19.57 -14.59 4.80
CA GLU A 88 -20.92 -14.16 5.20
C GLU A 88 -21.62 -13.52 3.99
N GLY A 89 -22.86 -13.92 3.71
CA GLY A 89 -23.61 -13.48 2.54
C GLY A 89 -23.15 -14.15 1.23
N PHE A 90 -22.76 -15.43 1.29
CA PHE A 90 -22.29 -16.16 0.12
C PHE A 90 -23.32 -16.25 -1.01
N ASP A 91 -24.62 -16.46 -0.69
CA ASP A 91 -25.67 -16.55 -1.71
C ASP A 91 -25.94 -15.20 -2.36
N GLU A 92 -25.89 -14.12 -1.59
CA GLU A 92 -25.98 -12.75 -2.11
C GLU A 92 -24.80 -12.42 -3.01
N LEU A 93 -23.58 -12.80 -2.59
CA LEU A 93 -22.40 -12.63 -3.45
C LEU A 93 -22.54 -13.40 -4.75
N ALA A 94 -23.01 -14.64 -4.73
CA ALA A 94 -23.23 -15.45 -5.92
C ALA A 94 -24.22 -14.78 -6.88
N ALA A 95 -25.36 -14.29 -6.35
CA ALA A 95 -26.38 -13.59 -7.13
C ALA A 95 -25.87 -12.27 -7.75
N GLU A 96 -25.16 -11.46 -6.98
CA GLU A 96 -24.60 -10.18 -7.43
C GLU A 96 -23.55 -10.35 -8.56
N THR A 97 -22.89 -11.50 -8.63
CA THR A 97 -21.87 -11.77 -9.65
C THR A 97 -22.46 -12.28 -10.97
N GLU A 98 -23.73 -12.70 -11.04
CA GLU A 98 -24.35 -13.32 -12.24
C GLU A 98 -24.17 -12.51 -13.52
N SER A 99 -24.24 -11.19 -13.41
CA SER A 99 -24.13 -10.30 -14.58
C SER A 99 -22.71 -10.07 -15.08
N PHE A 100 -21.68 -10.60 -14.40
CA PHE A 100 -20.27 -10.35 -14.73
C PHE A 100 -19.70 -11.44 -15.63
N THR A 101 -20.26 -11.58 -16.82
CA THR A 101 -19.72 -12.48 -17.85
C THR A 101 -18.36 -12.05 -18.34
N VAL A 102 -17.61 -12.96 -18.95
CA VAL A 102 -16.28 -12.67 -19.52
C VAL A 102 -16.35 -11.51 -20.53
N GLU A 103 -17.40 -11.43 -21.34
CA GLU A 103 -17.61 -10.38 -22.36
C GLU A 103 -17.84 -9.02 -21.68
N LYS A 104 -18.64 -8.97 -20.62
CA LYS A 104 -18.86 -7.74 -19.85
C LYS A 104 -17.58 -7.27 -19.17
N VAL A 105 -16.83 -8.20 -18.59
CA VAL A 105 -15.52 -7.89 -17.98
C VAL A 105 -14.54 -7.41 -19.04
N ALA A 106 -14.49 -8.04 -20.21
CA ALA A 106 -13.64 -7.64 -21.33
C ALA A 106 -13.95 -6.20 -21.78
N SER A 107 -15.23 -5.90 -21.96
CA SER A 107 -15.69 -4.55 -22.32
C SER A 107 -15.30 -3.50 -21.30
N ALA A 108 -15.37 -3.81 -20.00
CA ALA A 108 -15.07 -2.88 -18.91
C ALA A 108 -13.57 -2.69 -18.70
N THR A 109 -12.79 -3.77 -18.83
CA THR A 109 -11.34 -3.78 -18.51
C THR A 109 -10.45 -3.46 -19.70
N GLY A 110 -10.98 -3.56 -20.93
CA GLY A 110 -10.21 -3.46 -22.16
C GLY A 110 -9.29 -4.66 -22.44
N LEU A 111 -9.45 -5.75 -21.69
CA LEU A 111 -8.73 -7.00 -21.90
C LEU A 111 -9.48 -7.86 -22.91
N SER A 112 -8.77 -8.76 -23.61
CA SER A 112 -9.45 -9.74 -24.47
C SER A 112 -10.11 -10.85 -23.63
N PRO A 113 -11.24 -11.42 -24.10
CA PRO A 113 -11.89 -12.56 -23.44
C PRO A 113 -10.95 -13.74 -23.17
N GLU A 114 -10.03 -14.02 -24.11
CA GLU A 114 -9.06 -15.09 -24.03
C GLU A 114 -8.06 -14.83 -22.88
N ALA A 115 -7.56 -13.59 -22.74
CA ALA A 115 -6.65 -13.21 -21.67
C ALA A 115 -7.31 -13.31 -20.29
N ILE A 116 -8.58 -12.90 -20.19
CA ILE A 116 -9.39 -12.99 -18.97
C ILE A 116 -9.59 -14.47 -18.60
N THR A 117 -10.03 -15.30 -19.54
CA THR A 117 -10.26 -16.74 -19.32
C THR A 117 -8.98 -17.45 -18.94
N ALA A 118 -7.85 -17.12 -19.58
CA ALA A 118 -6.54 -17.69 -19.23
C ALA A 118 -6.10 -17.31 -17.82
N PHE A 119 -6.36 -16.07 -17.39
CA PHE A 119 -6.08 -15.60 -16.04
C PHE A 119 -6.96 -16.34 -15.01
N TYR A 120 -8.27 -16.39 -15.24
CA TYR A 120 -9.20 -17.06 -14.33
C TYR A 120 -8.89 -18.55 -14.23
N GLY A 121 -8.62 -19.22 -15.36
CA GLY A 121 -8.19 -20.61 -15.38
C GLY A 121 -6.87 -20.86 -14.63
N THR A 122 -5.94 -19.89 -14.66
CA THR A 122 -4.72 -19.95 -13.88
C THR A 122 -5.00 -19.93 -12.38
N LEU A 123 -5.92 -19.09 -11.93
CA LEU A 123 -6.34 -19.02 -10.53
C LEU A 123 -7.08 -20.32 -10.12
N ALA A 124 -8.02 -20.79 -10.94
CA ALA A 124 -8.82 -21.97 -10.68
C ALA A 124 -7.97 -23.24 -10.53
N GLN A 125 -6.86 -23.34 -11.25
CA GLN A 125 -5.94 -24.48 -11.21
C GLN A 125 -4.86 -24.36 -10.14
N SER A 126 -4.75 -23.21 -9.48
CA SER A 126 -3.70 -22.99 -8.48
C SER A 126 -4.18 -23.38 -7.07
N PRO A 127 -3.61 -24.45 -6.48
CA PRO A 127 -4.00 -24.89 -5.15
C PRO A 127 -3.51 -23.92 -4.03
N ARG A 128 -2.57 -23.05 -4.35
CA ARG A 128 -1.98 -22.07 -3.43
C ARG A 128 -1.60 -20.82 -4.19
N THR A 129 -2.23 -19.72 -3.86
CA THR A 129 -1.96 -18.43 -4.49
C THR A 129 -1.62 -17.40 -3.43
N VAL A 130 -0.54 -16.66 -3.67
CA VAL A 130 -0.22 -15.43 -2.95
C VAL A 130 -0.56 -14.26 -3.84
N VAL A 131 -1.38 -13.34 -3.34
CA VAL A 131 -1.68 -12.09 -4.03
C VAL A 131 -0.92 -10.95 -3.38
N TRP A 132 -0.14 -10.24 -4.16
CA TRP A 132 0.58 -9.05 -3.71
C TRP A 132 -0.11 -7.80 -4.23
N LEU A 133 -0.71 -7.03 -3.32
CA LEU A 133 -1.50 -5.85 -3.65
C LEU A 133 -0.63 -4.59 -3.66
N GLY A 134 -0.70 -3.86 -4.75
CA GLY A 134 -0.09 -2.54 -4.84
C GLY A 134 -0.91 -1.46 -4.15
N GLY A 135 -0.26 -0.52 -3.50
CA GLY A 135 -0.93 0.57 -2.77
C GLY A 135 -1.76 1.52 -3.66
N SER A 136 -1.58 1.50 -4.98
CA SER A 136 -2.37 2.30 -5.92
C SER A 136 -3.82 1.85 -6.01
N LEU A 137 -4.12 0.58 -5.77
CA LEU A 137 -5.47 0.02 -5.87
C LEU A 137 -6.47 0.72 -4.93
N SER A 138 -6.05 1.12 -3.74
CA SER A 138 -6.89 1.83 -2.77
C SER A 138 -7.12 3.31 -3.10
N ARG A 139 -6.43 3.87 -4.09
CA ARG A 139 -6.44 5.31 -4.39
C ARG A 139 -7.46 5.73 -5.43
N TYR A 140 -8.16 4.78 -6.04
CA TYR A 140 -9.31 5.05 -6.91
C TYR A 140 -10.57 5.31 -6.10
N SER A 141 -11.53 6.02 -6.66
CA SER A 141 -12.82 6.28 -6.01
C SER A 141 -13.59 5.01 -5.64
N ASN A 142 -13.41 3.94 -6.41
CA ASN A 142 -13.95 2.60 -6.19
C ASN A 142 -12.93 1.61 -5.60
N GLY A 143 -11.76 2.08 -5.18
CA GLY A 143 -10.62 1.23 -4.79
C GLY A 143 -10.92 0.29 -3.63
N ILE A 144 -11.66 0.74 -2.62
CA ILE A 144 -12.03 -0.10 -1.46
C ILE A 144 -12.94 -1.25 -1.90
N ILE A 145 -13.89 -1.00 -2.80
CA ILE A 145 -14.78 -2.04 -3.35
C ILE A 145 -13.95 -3.05 -4.15
N GLY A 146 -13.02 -2.58 -4.97
CA GLY A 146 -12.11 -3.43 -5.72
C GLY A 146 -11.24 -4.32 -4.83
N LEU A 147 -10.67 -3.76 -3.77
CA LEU A 147 -9.88 -4.53 -2.81
C LEU A 147 -10.72 -5.59 -2.07
N ARG A 148 -11.95 -5.25 -1.66
CA ARG A 148 -12.87 -6.24 -1.08
C ARG A 148 -13.16 -7.38 -2.05
N ALA A 149 -13.38 -7.10 -3.33
CA ALA A 149 -13.60 -8.12 -4.35
C ALA A 149 -12.39 -9.06 -4.51
N ILE A 150 -11.16 -8.52 -4.45
CA ILE A 150 -9.94 -9.35 -4.47
C ILE A 150 -9.85 -10.23 -3.20
N ILE A 151 -10.16 -9.70 -2.04
CA ILE A 151 -10.16 -10.47 -0.79
C ILE A 151 -11.21 -11.58 -0.82
N LEU A 152 -12.43 -11.29 -1.28
CA LEU A 152 -13.50 -12.27 -1.44
C LEU A 152 -13.12 -13.37 -2.44
N LEU A 153 -12.45 -13.04 -3.54
CA LEU A 153 -11.91 -14.02 -4.48
C LEU A 153 -10.90 -14.95 -3.79
N GLN A 154 -10.00 -14.41 -2.95
CA GLN A 154 -9.05 -15.23 -2.22
C GLN A 154 -9.73 -16.10 -1.14
N ALA A 155 -10.78 -15.58 -0.49
CA ALA A 155 -11.61 -16.38 0.43
C ALA A 155 -12.31 -17.54 -0.30
N LEU A 156 -12.93 -17.26 -1.44
CA LEU A 156 -13.61 -18.26 -2.26
C LEU A 156 -12.66 -19.38 -2.70
N CYS A 157 -11.42 -19.03 -3.07
CA CYS A 157 -10.38 -19.97 -3.50
C CYS A 157 -9.59 -20.59 -2.32
N ASP A 158 -10.00 -20.38 -1.07
CA ASP A 158 -9.28 -20.83 0.13
C ASP A 158 -7.82 -20.39 0.18
N ASN A 159 -7.52 -19.17 -0.25
CA ASN A 159 -6.17 -18.62 -0.35
C ASN A 159 -5.86 -17.51 0.65
N LEU A 160 -6.64 -17.34 1.74
CA LEU A 160 -6.38 -16.30 2.74
C LEU A 160 -5.32 -16.71 3.77
N ILE A 161 -5.37 -17.94 4.25
CA ILE A 161 -4.52 -18.43 5.34
C ILE A 161 -3.94 -19.79 4.98
N GLY A 162 -2.65 -19.98 5.27
CA GLY A 162 -1.96 -21.25 5.08
C GLY A 162 -0.62 -21.10 4.40
N GLU A 163 0.16 -22.16 4.39
CA GLU A 163 1.47 -22.18 3.75
C GLU A 163 1.36 -21.94 2.24
N GLY A 164 2.08 -20.95 1.74
CA GLY A 164 2.06 -20.55 0.33
C GLY A 164 0.77 -19.88 -0.12
N LYS A 165 -0.03 -19.38 0.82
CA LYS A 165 -1.27 -18.64 0.61
C LYS A 165 -1.19 -17.26 1.26
N GLY A 166 -2.09 -16.37 0.91
CA GLY A 166 -2.26 -15.09 1.59
C GLY A 166 -2.23 -13.86 0.71
N ILE A 167 -2.44 -12.74 1.36
CA ILE A 167 -2.41 -11.42 0.74
C ILE A 167 -1.25 -10.64 1.32
N LEU A 168 -0.34 -10.19 0.47
CA LEU A 168 0.77 -9.31 0.83
C LEU A 168 0.43 -7.88 0.47
N THR A 169 0.72 -6.97 1.38
CA THR A 169 0.63 -5.52 1.14
C THR A 169 1.91 -4.86 1.63
N PHE A 170 2.40 -3.87 0.88
CA PHE A 170 3.41 -2.97 1.43
C PHE A 170 2.72 -1.80 2.13
N GLN A 171 2.18 -2.04 3.28
CA GLN A 171 1.87 -0.95 4.21
C GLN A 171 2.83 -1.07 5.38
N SER A 172 3.56 0.00 5.64
CA SER A 172 4.17 0.24 6.94
C SER A 172 3.01 0.48 7.92
N GLY A 173 2.36 -0.60 8.34
CA GLY A 173 1.47 -0.56 9.48
C GLY A 173 2.34 -0.30 10.71
N LYS A 174 1.93 0.61 11.58
CA LYS A 174 2.44 0.59 12.94
C LYS A 174 2.15 -0.78 13.52
N PRO A 175 3.07 -1.41 14.26
CA PRO A 175 2.75 -2.61 15.03
C PRO A 175 1.53 -2.32 15.94
N GLU A 176 0.65 -3.29 16.09
CA GLU A 176 -0.34 -3.25 17.16
C GLU A 176 0.40 -3.07 18.50
N GLY A 177 -0.04 -2.13 19.33
CA GLY A 177 0.61 -1.81 20.59
C GLY A 177 1.54 -0.59 20.58
N ASP A 178 1.81 0.01 19.41
CA ASP A 178 2.67 1.22 19.34
C ASP A 178 2.03 2.41 20.08
N ASP A 179 0.70 2.54 19.99
CA ASP A 179 -0.05 3.56 20.74
C ASP A 179 -0.08 3.21 22.25
N GLU A 180 -0.21 1.93 22.62
CA GLU A 180 -0.19 1.45 24.00
C GLU A 180 1.20 1.64 24.64
N PHE A 181 2.28 1.37 23.89
CA PHE A 181 3.65 1.66 24.33
C PHE A 181 3.86 3.16 24.57
N VAL A 182 3.40 4.00 23.64
CA VAL A 182 3.50 5.46 23.77
C VAL A 182 2.70 5.94 24.98
N ASP A 183 1.48 5.48 25.16
CA ASP A 183 0.60 5.84 26.28
C ASP A 183 1.16 5.36 27.62
N HIS A 184 1.84 4.21 27.65
CA HIS A 184 2.50 3.70 28.85
C HIS A 184 3.64 4.62 29.34
N PHE A 185 4.47 5.13 28.43
CA PHE A 185 5.63 5.95 28.79
C PHE A 185 5.33 7.44 28.91
N PHE A 186 4.37 7.96 28.16
CA PHE A 186 4.08 9.38 28.03
C PHE A 186 2.72 9.79 28.56
N GLY A 187 1.93 8.82 29.06
CA GLY A 187 0.54 9.01 29.45
C GLY A 187 -0.41 9.10 28.25
N GLU A 188 -1.70 9.00 28.50
CA GLU A 188 -2.71 9.20 27.44
C GLU A 188 -2.54 10.57 26.78
N THR A 189 -1.93 10.57 25.60
CA THR A 189 -1.81 11.79 24.81
C THR A 189 -3.20 12.12 24.23
N LYS A 190 -3.90 13.05 24.85
CA LYS A 190 -5.17 13.61 24.33
C LYS A 190 -4.97 14.46 23.06
N THR A 191 -3.87 14.21 22.33
CA THR A 191 -3.56 14.98 21.13
C THR A 191 -4.49 14.53 20.00
N PRO A 192 -5.35 15.40 19.47
CA PRO A 192 -6.27 15.03 18.41
C PRO A 192 -5.49 14.65 17.15
N LYS A 193 -5.62 13.40 16.70
CA LYS A 193 -5.12 12.98 15.40
C LYS A 193 -5.92 13.71 14.32
N MET A 194 -5.30 14.67 13.64
CA MET A 194 -5.93 15.42 12.56
C MET A 194 -5.54 14.82 11.21
N ASN A 195 -6.54 14.57 10.36
CA ASN A 195 -6.26 14.36 8.94
C ASN A 195 -5.89 15.71 8.28
N PHE A 196 -5.27 15.66 7.11
CA PHE A 196 -4.80 16.85 6.42
C PHE A 196 -5.89 17.91 6.17
N ARG A 197 -7.14 17.51 5.90
CA ARG A 197 -8.26 18.46 5.72
C ARG A 197 -8.54 19.25 7.00
N ARG A 198 -8.54 18.57 8.15
CA ARG A 198 -8.75 19.24 9.45
C ARG A 198 -7.58 20.17 9.79
N LEU A 199 -6.35 19.72 9.54
CA LEU A 199 -5.16 20.53 9.72
C LEU A 199 -5.21 21.78 8.86
N ARG A 200 -5.52 21.67 7.56
CA ARG A 200 -5.68 22.80 6.66
C ARG A 200 -6.77 23.79 7.15
N ASN A 201 -7.92 23.29 7.54
CA ASN A 201 -8.99 24.13 8.10
C ASN A 201 -8.55 24.87 9.37
N ALA A 202 -7.75 24.22 10.23
CA ALA A 202 -7.20 24.87 11.43
C ALA A 202 -6.23 26.00 11.09
N MET A 203 -5.34 25.79 10.11
CA MET A 203 -4.47 26.84 9.57
C MET A 203 -5.28 28.00 8.98
N GLU A 204 -6.27 27.70 8.12
CA GLU A 204 -7.12 28.72 7.48
C GLU A 204 -7.94 29.54 8.47
N LYS A 205 -8.34 28.93 9.60
CA LYS A 205 -9.09 29.58 10.70
C LYS A 205 -8.20 30.31 11.71
N GLY A 206 -6.86 30.20 11.60
CA GLY A 206 -5.94 30.80 12.56
C GLY A 206 -6.04 30.20 13.97
N THR A 207 -6.32 28.91 14.08
CA THR A 207 -6.40 28.18 15.36
C THR A 207 -5.11 27.41 15.70
N LEU A 208 -4.07 27.58 14.90
CA LEU A 208 -2.73 27.02 15.13
C LEU A 208 -1.75 28.16 15.38
N ASP A 209 -1.02 28.09 16.47
CA ASP A 209 0.03 29.05 16.81
C ASP A 209 1.37 28.64 16.21
N ILE A 210 1.65 27.33 16.14
CA ILE A 210 2.92 26.80 15.65
C ILE A 210 2.64 25.61 14.72
N LEU A 211 3.37 25.53 13.61
CA LEU A 211 3.35 24.42 12.67
C LEU A 211 4.76 23.84 12.47
N PHE A 212 4.92 22.56 12.69
CA PHE A 212 6.13 21.83 12.33
C PHE A 212 5.94 21.12 10.99
N LEU A 213 6.74 21.46 10.00
CA LEU A 213 6.76 20.85 8.67
C LEU A 213 7.93 19.86 8.55
N ASN A 214 7.63 18.58 8.38
CA ASN A 214 8.62 17.52 8.16
C ASN A 214 8.54 16.92 6.76
N SER A 215 7.61 17.39 5.93
CA SER A 215 7.43 16.86 4.58
C SER A 215 6.90 17.91 3.63
N SER A 216 7.11 17.66 2.33
CA SER A 216 6.69 18.61 1.29
C SER A 216 5.18 18.70 1.16
N TYR A 217 4.64 19.91 1.22
CA TYR A 217 3.24 20.21 0.90
C TYR A 217 2.96 20.15 -0.61
N ARG A 218 3.98 20.16 -1.46
CA ARG A 218 3.86 20.07 -2.93
C ARG A 218 3.23 18.74 -3.40
N ARG A 219 3.13 17.74 -2.53
CA ARG A 219 2.42 16.48 -2.80
C ARG A 219 0.92 16.66 -2.97
N TYR A 220 0.36 17.74 -2.50
CA TYR A 220 -1.07 17.96 -2.56
C TYR A 220 -1.48 18.61 -3.87
N PRO A 221 -2.61 18.19 -4.47
CA PRO A 221 -3.08 18.76 -5.73
C PRO A 221 -3.27 20.28 -5.71
N ASP A 222 -3.67 20.82 -4.56
CA ASP A 222 -3.81 22.25 -4.31
C ASP A 222 -2.65 22.79 -3.46
N SER A 223 -1.43 22.63 -3.93
CA SER A 223 -0.24 23.10 -3.20
C SER A 223 -0.22 24.61 -2.97
N LYS A 224 -0.75 25.39 -3.91
CA LYS A 224 -0.87 26.86 -3.76
C LYS A 224 -1.84 27.24 -2.64
N GLY A 225 -2.98 26.56 -2.52
CA GLY A 225 -3.92 26.77 -1.43
C GLY A 225 -3.35 26.35 -0.08
N VAL A 226 -2.59 25.25 -0.06
CA VAL A 226 -1.88 24.81 1.15
C VAL A 226 -0.85 25.87 1.58
N ARG A 227 -0.04 26.40 0.67
CA ARG A 227 0.91 27.47 0.98
C ARG A 227 0.21 28.68 1.61
N LYS A 228 -0.89 29.15 1.02
CA LYS A 228 -1.68 30.25 1.59
C LYS A 228 -2.24 29.96 2.98
N ALA A 229 -2.52 28.69 3.29
CA ALA A 229 -2.95 28.29 4.63
C ALA A 229 -1.76 28.32 5.62
N ILE A 230 -0.58 27.88 5.20
CA ILE A 230 0.65 27.93 5.99
C ILE A 230 1.02 29.37 6.32
N ASP A 231 0.92 30.29 5.36
CA ASP A 231 1.22 31.73 5.55
C ASP A 231 0.34 32.41 6.62
N LYS A 232 -0.74 31.77 7.08
CA LYS A 232 -1.58 32.25 8.18
C LYS A 232 -1.16 31.77 9.55
N VAL A 233 -0.24 30.82 9.63
CA VAL A 233 0.25 30.29 10.92
C VAL A 233 1.31 31.24 11.46
N PRO A 234 1.20 31.70 12.72
CA PRO A 234 2.09 32.70 13.30
C PRO A 234 3.55 32.30 13.35
N PHE A 235 3.85 31.00 13.52
CA PHE A 235 5.22 30.49 13.57
C PHE A 235 5.34 29.13 12.91
N VAL A 236 6.20 29.02 11.90
CA VAL A 236 6.39 27.81 11.11
C VAL A 236 7.83 27.34 11.24
N VAL A 237 8.02 26.09 11.64
CA VAL A 237 9.30 25.40 11.73
C VAL A 237 9.40 24.36 10.64
N HIS A 238 10.43 24.44 9.80
CA HIS A 238 10.71 23.42 8.80
C HIS A 238 11.92 22.57 9.21
N CYS A 239 11.71 21.27 9.45
CA CYS A 239 12.79 20.31 9.62
C CYS A 239 13.01 19.59 8.29
N GLY A 240 14.17 19.79 7.67
CA GLY A 240 14.41 19.26 6.34
C GLY A 240 15.87 18.99 6.00
N PHE A 241 16.11 18.26 4.91
CA PHE A 241 17.44 17.95 4.40
C PHE A 241 17.95 18.99 3.41
N PHE A 242 17.03 19.70 2.77
CA PHE A 242 17.33 20.65 1.68
C PHE A 242 16.54 21.93 1.89
N LEU A 243 17.11 23.04 1.42
CA LEU A 243 16.40 24.28 1.29
C LEU A 243 15.42 24.18 0.12
N THR A 244 14.16 24.33 0.42
CA THR A 244 13.04 24.15 -0.53
C THR A 244 12.03 25.28 -0.36
N GLU A 245 10.96 25.28 -1.14
CA GLU A 245 9.86 26.22 -0.99
C GLU A 245 9.19 26.13 0.41
N GLU A 246 9.26 24.97 1.05
CA GLU A 246 8.84 24.80 2.44
C GLU A 246 9.71 25.63 3.40
N THR A 247 11.01 25.71 3.11
CA THR A 247 11.94 26.54 3.90
C THR A 247 11.63 28.02 3.73
N GLU A 248 11.24 28.46 2.53
CA GLU A 248 10.82 29.84 2.27
C GLU A 248 9.51 30.21 3.00
N ALA A 249 8.69 29.20 3.35
CA ALA A 249 7.47 29.36 4.12
C ALA A 249 7.69 29.34 5.62
N ALA A 250 8.89 29.01 6.08
CA ALA A 250 9.19 28.79 7.49
C ALA A 250 9.93 29.99 8.11
N ASP A 251 9.62 30.25 9.37
CA ASP A 251 10.33 31.24 10.20
C ASP A 251 11.64 30.65 10.75
N LEU A 252 11.68 29.34 10.95
CA LEU A 252 12.87 28.62 11.43
C LEU A 252 13.12 27.37 10.57
N PHE A 253 14.35 27.24 10.05
CA PHE A 253 14.82 26.02 9.42
C PHE A 253 15.74 25.24 10.35
N VAL A 254 15.40 23.97 10.56
CA VAL A 254 16.19 23.00 11.35
C VAL A 254 16.79 21.98 10.39
N PRO A 255 18.12 22.00 10.18
CA PRO A 255 18.77 21.04 9.29
C PRO A 255 18.77 19.64 9.91
N ALA A 256 18.11 18.71 9.24
CA ALA A 256 17.98 17.32 9.68
C ALA A 256 19.07 16.43 9.06
N THR A 257 19.44 15.35 9.76
CA THR A 257 20.35 14.32 9.26
C THR A 257 19.64 13.38 8.31
N PHE A 258 20.31 12.99 7.23
CA PHE A 258 19.87 11.94 6.32
C PHE A 258 20.12 10.55 6.93
N GLY A 259 19.50 9.50 6.35
CA GLY A 259 19.53 8.16 6.91
C GLY A 259 20.88 7.66 7.42
N PRO A 260 21.94 7.60 6.59
CA PRO A 260 23.28 7.13 7.00
C PRO A 260 23.98 7.99 8.05
N GLU A 261 23.56 9.23 8.24
CA GLU A 261 24.14 10.20 9.19
C GLU A 261 23.57 10.07 10.61
N SER A 262 22.56 9.22 10.81
CA SER A 262 21.89 9.03 12.09
C SER A 262 21.71 7.55 12.41
N GLN A 263 21.71 7.26 13.72
CA GLN A 263 21.27 5.95 14.21
C GLN A 263 19.78 5.98 14.55
N GLY A 264 19.17 4.81 14.56
CA GLY A 264 17.76 4.69 14.94
C GLY A 264 17.16 3.35 14.58
N SER A 265 15.99 3.09 15.13
CA SER A 265 15.19 1.92 14.76
C SER A 265 14.26 2.22 13.61
N GLY A 266 13.92 1.19 12.87
CA GLY A 266 12.90 1.22 11.82
C GLY A 266 12.17 -0.10 11.74
N TYR A 267 10.93 -0.07 11.30
CA TYR A 267 10.18 -1.29 11.04
C TYR A 267 10.45 -1.77 9.62
N GLY A 268 10.84 -3.05 9.51
CA GLY A 268 10.88 -3.76 8.24
C GLY A 268 9.48 -4.28 7.86
N ASN A 269 9.26 -4.56 6.58
CA ASN A 269 8.00 -5.11 6.08
C ASN A 269 7.68 -6.54 6.60
N GLU A 270 8.63 -7.17 7.28
CA GLU A 270 8.54 -8.56 7.77
C GLU A 270 8.29 -8.63 9.28
N GLN A 271 7.61 -7.61 9.84
CA GLN A 271 7.37 -7.50 11.29
C GLN A 271 8.67 -7.50 12.12
N GLN A 272 9.74 -6.98 11.53
CA GLN A 272 11.04 -6.87 12.18
C GLN A 272 11.33 -5.43 12.58
N VAL A 273 11.89 -5.27 13.77
CA VAL A 273 12.50 -4.01 14.16
C VAL A 273 13.98 -4.09 13.80
N VAL A 274 14.41 -3.22 12.92
CA VAL A 274 15.80 -3.14 12.47
C VAL A 274 16.46 -1.93 13.12
N TRP A 275 17.59 -2.14 13.79
CA TRP A 275 18.44 -1.07 14.24
C TRP A 275 19.42 -0.68 13.14
N ARG A 276 19.56 0.62 12.92
CA ARG A 276 20.52 1.18 11.96
C ARG A 276 21.56 1.99 12.73
N GLU A 277 22.81 1.64 12.55
CA GLU A 277 23.95 2.40 13.08
C GLU A 277 24.26 3.62 12.19
N LYS A 278 24.81 4.65 12.80
CA LYS A 278 25.35 5.79 12.09
C LYS A 278 26.56 5.36 11.26
N MET A 279 26.56 5.61 9.97
CA MET A 279 27.59 5.19 9.03
C MET A 279 28.56 6.32 8.66
N VAL A 280 28.08 7.57 8.61
CA VAL A 280 28.86 8.74 8.24
C VAL A 280 28.59 9.90 9.18
N GLN A 281 29.56 10.81 9.31
CA GLN A 281 29.39 12.00 10.13
C GLN A 281 28.41 12.97 9.46
N ALA A 282 27.47 13.50 10.26
CA ALA A 282 26.57 14.55 9.79
C ALA A 282 27.32 15.85 9.48
N PRO A 283 27.00 16.56 8.41
CA PRO A 283 27.65 17.82 8.07
C PRO A 283 27.16 18.96 8.98
N GLY A 284 28.08 19.85 9.32
CA GLY A 284 27.76 21.11 10.06
C GLY A 284 26.98 20.87 11.34
N SER A 285 25.87 21.57 11.49
CA SER A 285 24.96 21.51 12.64
C SER A 285 23.77 20.56 12.46
N CYS A 286 23.79 19.72 11.43
CA CYS A 286 22.69 18.77 11.19
C CYS A 286 22.57 17.78 12.35
N ALA A 287 21.34 17.60 12.84
CA ALA A 287 21.01 16.65 13.90
C ALA A 287 19.77 15.83 13.53
N PRO A 288 19.63 14.61 14.08
CA PRO A 288 18.40 13.84 13.89
C PRO A 288 17.17 14.61 14.35
N SER A 289 16.11 14.61 13.57
CA SER A 289 14.88 15.37 13.88
C SER A 289 14.30 15.03 15.26
N TRP A 290 14.43 13.76 15.69
CA TRP A 290 13.97 13.35 17.01
C TRP A 290 14.69 14.07 18.16
N GLN A 291 15.96 14.45 18.01
CA GLN A 291 16.70 15.22 19.02
C GLN A 291 16.12 16.63 19.15
N PHE A 292 15.82 17.28 18.02
CA PHE A 292 15.17 18.57 18.03
C PHE A 292 13.83 18.53 18.76
N TYR A 293 12.96 17.55 18.44
CA TYR A 293 11.65 17.43 19.13
C TYR A 293 11.79 17.11 20.62
N ARG A 294 12.75 16.26 20.98
CA ARG A 294 13.06 16.00 22.39
C ARG A 294 13.47 17.27 23.15
N ASP A 295 14.30 18.11 22.51
CA ASP A 295 14.85 19.30 23.15
C ASP A 295 13.80 20.45 23.23
N VAL A 296 12.85 20.50 22.28
CA VAL A 296 11.67 21.37 22.35
C VAL A 296 10.69 20.94 23.44
N GLY A 297 10.58 19.63 23.70
CA GLY A 297 9.67 19.06 24.71
C GLY A 297 10.20 19.09 26.14
N ARG A 298 11.44 19.51 26.36
CA ARG A 298 12.07 19.68 27.70
C ARG A 298 11.90 21.08 28.25
#